data_1de511c3eb6ff201363c25ed31b8774a
#
_entry.id   1de511c3eb6ff201363c25ed31b8774a
#
_cell.length_a   1.000
_cell.length_b   1.000
_cell.length_c   1.000
_cell.angle_alpha   90.00
_cell.angle_beta   90.00
_cell.angle_gamma   90.00
#
_symmetry.space_group_name_H-M   'P 1'
#
loop_
_entity.id
_entity.type
_entity.pdbx_description
1 polymer ?
#
loop_
_entity_poly.entity_id
_entity_poly.type
_entity_poly.pdbx_seq_one_letter_code
_entity_poly.pdbx_strand_id
1 'polypeptide(L)'
;MDTTVAPTGGRHGTNHRLPTGHWRTVVRGTGQLFVTAGLVILLFVVYELWWTGFTTKRDQHQLITTLRHEWAHGVTIADPPLGSGIAILRIPRFGPKYAFVIVQGTSTADLIKGPGHYPGTAMPGQVGNFAVAGHRTTYLHPFYSINRLRSGDPIVLETRTRWLTYTVENIPGTTARYSEIVSPSDIAVAYAVPDQSDPSLAGTQRILTFTSCNPRYSAAQRIVVHALLTDSAPKSAGLPKALAGYQLKGA
;
A
#
# COMPACT_ATOMS: atom_id res chain seq x y z
N MET A 1 72.81 -57.85 -64.16
CA MET A 1 71.55 -58.19 -63.44
C MET A 1 71.20 -57.03 -62.57
N ASP A 2 70.35 -56.27 -63.07
CA ASP A 2 69.99 -54.94 -62.52
C ASP A 2 68.59 -55.01 -62.01
N THR A 3 68.39 -54.74 -60.75
CA THR A 3 67.07 -54.79 -60.11
C THR A 3 66.74 -53.40 -59.60
N THR A 4 65.95 -52.72 -60.40
CA THR A 4 65.41 -51.38 -60.14
C THR A 4 64.27 -51.49 -59.09
N VAL A 5 64.43 -50.79 -57.95
CA VAL A 5 63.39 -50.65 -56.93
C VAL A 5 62.64 -49.33 -57.16
N ALA A 6 61.32 -49.37 -57.32
CA ALA A 6 60.46 -48.24 -57.49
C ALA A 6 60.13 -47.53 -56.12
N PRO A 7 60.00 -46.21 -56.06
CA PRO A 7 59.63 -45.50 -54.81
C PRO A 7 58.14 -45.55 -54.58
N THR A 8 57.76 -45.93 -53.38
CA THR A 8 56.40 -45.87 -52.84
C THR A 8 55.96 -44.42 -52.52
N GLY A 9 54.96 -43.95 -53.25
CA GLY A 9 54.38 -42.64 -53.03
C GLY A 9 53.60 -42.52 -51.69
N GLY A 10 54.09 -41.65 -50.84
CA GLY A 10 53.39 -41.27 -49.60
C GLY A 10 52.13 -40.41 -49.87
N ARG A 11 51.00 -40.93 -49.51
CA ARG A 11 49.78 -40.17 -49.49
C ARG A 11 49.78 -39.14 -48.30
N HIS A 12 49.96 -37.86 -48.58
CA HIS A 12 49.67 -36.77 -47.61
C HIS A 12 48.20 -36.68 -47.41
N GLY A 13 47.67 -37.23 -46.31
CA GLY A 13 46.33 -36.97 -45.82
C GLY A 13 46.22 -35.55 -45.26
N THR A 14 45.62 -34.65 -45.96
CA THR A 14 45.31 -33.35 -45.47
C THR A 14 44.15 -33.48 -44.45
N ASN A 15 44.49 -33.50 -43.17
CA ASN A 15 43.49 -33.38 -42.08
C ASN A 15 42.89 -31.98 -42.09
N HIS A 16 41.78 -31.77 -42.80
CA HIS A 16 40.91 -30.63 -42.62
C HIS A 16 40.25 -30.72 -41.24
N ARG A 17 40.89 -30.17 -40.23
CA ARG A 17 40.20 -29.86 -38.94
C ARG A 17 39.26 -28.72 -39.21
N LEU A 18 37.95 -29.02 -39.22
CA LEU A 18 36.89 -28.01 -39.23
C LEU A 18 37.06 -27.10 -38.00
N PRO A 19 36.93 -25.77 -38.13
CA PRO A 19 37.10 -24.86 -37.02
C PRO A 19 35.85 -24.88 -36.12
N THR A 20 35.75 -25.88 -35.26
CA THR A 20 34.64 -26.08 -34.32
C THR A 20 34.80 -25.28 -33.03
N GLY A 21 35.86 -24.47 -32.87
CA GLY A 21 36.16 -23.73 -31.65
C GLY A 21 35.29 -22.47 -31.44
N HIS A 22 35.08 -21.70 -32.48
CA HIS A 22 34.44 -20.36 -32.34
C HIS A 22 32.95 -20.41 -32.00
N TRP A 23 32.20 -21.35 -32.59
CA TRP A 23 30.77 -21.50 -32.31
C TRP A 23 30.52 -21.87 -30.85
N ARG A 24 31.27 -22.80 -30.29
CA ARG A 24 31.13 -23.20 -28.87
C ARG A 24 31.46 -22.05 -27.91
N THR A 25 32.46 -21.23 -28.25
CA THR A 25 32.83 -20.05 -27.44
C THR A 25 31.76 -18.99 -27.51
N VAL A 26 31.17 -18.72 -28.67
CA VAL A 26 30.08 -17.77 -28.87
C VAL A 26 28.83 -18.23 -28.09
N VAL A 27 28.41 -19.49 -28.26
CA VAL A 27 27.23 -20.04 -27.53
C VAL A 27 27.43 -19.98 -26.02
N ARG A 28 28.63 -20.32 -25.54
CA ARG A 28 28.98 -20.27 -24.13
C ARG A 28 28.96 -18.82 -23.59
N GLY A 29 29.55 -17.89 -24.34
CA GLY A 29 29.55 -16.46 -23.99
C GLY A 29 28.14 -15.85 -23.95
N THR A 30 27.32 -16.16 -24.97
CA THR A 30 25.90 -15.72 -25.01
C THR A 30 25.09 -16.34 -23.87
N GLY A 31 25.27 -17.64 -23.59
CA GLY A 31 24.60 -18.28 -22.46
C GLY A 31 24.98 -17.66 -21.11
N GLN A 32 26.26 -17.34 -20.93
CA GLN A 32 26.76 -16.70 -19.71
C GLN A 32 26.20 -15.28 -19.56
N LEU A 33 26.07 -14.53 -20.65
CA LEU A 33 25.43 -13.21 -20.65
C LEU A 33 23.96 -13.29 -20.21
N PHE A 34 23.19 -14.24 -20.75
CA PHE A 34 21.79 -14.42 -20.34
C PHE A 34 21.64 -14.85 -18.87
N VAL A 35 22.51 -15.72 -18.39
CA VAL A 35 22.50 -16.12 -16.96
C VAL A 35 22.82 -14.92 -16.08
N THR A 36 23.81 -14.12 -16.43
CA THR A 36 24.17 -12.91 -15.67
C THR A 36 23.03 -11.89 -15.70
N ALA A 37 22.46 -11.62 -16.88
CA ALA A 37 21.32 -10.70 -17.02
C ALA A 37 20.10 -11.20 -16.22
N GLY A 38 19.79 -12.48 -16.29
CA GLY A 38 18.71 -13.09 -15.50
C GLY A 38 18.94 -12.96 -13.99
N LEU A 39 20.17 -13.17 -13.52
CA LEU A 39 20.52 -13.00 -12.12
C LEU A 39 20.41 -11.54 -11.66
N VAL A 40 20.87 -10.59 -12.49
CA VAL A 40 20.74 -9.16 -12.20
C VAL A 40 19.27 -8.74 -12.10
N ILE A 41 18.44 -9.18 -13.03
CA ILE A 41 16.99 -8.91 -13.00
C ILE A 41 16.35 -9.52 -11.75
N LEU A 42 16.69 -10.76 -11.41
CA LEU A 42 16.18 -11.43 -10.21
C LEU A 42 16.58 -10.67 -8.94
N LEU A 43 17.83 -10.27 -8.81
CA LEU A 43 18.33 -9.51 -7.66
C LEU A 43 17.67 -8.13 -7.60
N PHE A 44 17.44 -7.49 -8.75
CA PHE A 44 16.71 -6.21 -8.82
C PHE A 44 15.27 -6.37 -8.34
N VAL A 45 14.55 -7.41 -8.79
CA VAL A 45 13.18 -7.69 -8.34
C VAL A 45 13.14 -7.97 -6.83
N VAL A 46 14.08 -8.77 -6.32
CA VAL A 46 14.20 -9.03 -4.88
C VAL A 46 14.47 -7.73 -4.12
N TYR A 47 15.39 -6.90 -4.60
CA TYR A 47 15.69 -5.60 -4.01
C TYR A 47 14.45 -4.70 -3.96
N GLU A 48 13.74 -4.53 -5.08
CA GLU A 48 12.53 -3.71 -5.15
C GLU A 48 11.44 -4.18 -4.17
N LEU A 49 11.17 -5.48 -4.12
CA LEU A 49 10.15 -6.04 -3.25
C LEU A 49 10.49 -5.93 -1.75
N TRP A 50 11.75 -6.10 -1.40
CA TRP A 50 12.18 -6.08 0.01
C TRP A 50 12.46 -4.68 0.51
N TRP A 51 13.09 -3.85 -0.31
CA TRP A 51 13.49 -2.49 0.08
C TRP A 51 12.28 -1.58 0.31
N THR A 52 11.30 -1.60 -0.61
CA THR A 52 10.09 -0.77 -0.48
C THR A 52 9.27 -1.14 0.77
N GLY A 53 9.12 -2.43 1.07
CA GLY A 53 8.42 -2.88 2.27
C GLY A 53 9.15 -2.53 3.57
N PHE A 54 10.49 -2.58 3.55
CA PHE A 54 11.32 -2.27 4.73
C PHE A 54 11.30 -0.77 5.06
N THR A 55 11.41 0.10 4.08
CA THR A 55 11.38 1.56 4.26
C THR A 55 10.03 2.01 4.81
N THR A 56 8.93 1.61 4.20
CA THR A 56 7.58 1.96 4.68
C THR A 56 7.31 1.46 6.10
N LYS A 57 7.80 0.26 6.45
CA LYS A 57 7.64 -0.28 7.81
C LYS A 57 8.42 0.54 8.84
N ARG A 58 9.61 0.99 8.48
CA ARG A 58 10.42 1.89 9.31
C ARG A 58 9.74 3.24 9.49
N ASP A 59 9.23 3.82 8.39
CA ASP A 59 8.52 5.10 8.42
C ASP A 59 7.26 5.01 9.30
N GLN A 60 6.46 3.96 9.18
CA GLN A 60 5.29 3.74 10.02
C GLN A 60 5.66 3.60 11.50
N HIS A 61 6.76 2.91 11.82
CA HIS A 61 7.22 2.81 13.20
C HIS A 61 7.68 4.17 13.76
N GLN A 62 8.40 4.95 12.97
CA GLN A 62 8.83 6.30 13.34
C GLN A 62 7.61 7.21 13.52
N LEU A 63 6.66 7.19 12.59
CA LEU A 63 5.42 7.97 12.67
C LEU A 63 4.61 7.65 13.95
N ILE A 64 4.47 6.37 14.31
CA ILE A 64 3.78 5.96 15.56
C ILE A 64 4.52 6.56 16.78
N THR A 65 5.84 6.44 16.81
CA THR A 65 6.66 6.92 17.93
C THR A 65 6.59 8.44 18.05
N THR A 66 6.75 9.16 16.94
CA THR A 66 6.66 10.62 16.89
C THR A 66 5.27 11.10 17.32
N LEU A 67 4.22 10.53 16.73
CA LEU A 67 2.85 10.90 17.04
C LEU A 67 2.50 10.68 18.52
N ARG A 68 2.94 9.58 19.10
CA ARG A 68 2.74 9.31 20.53
C ARG A 68 3.55 10.26 21.43
N HIS A 69 4.77 10.58 21.03
CA HIS A 69 5.58 11.56 21.72
C HIS A 69 4.91 12.95 21.71
N GLU A 70 4.44 13.42 20.56
CA GLU A 70 3.69 14.66 20.41
C GLU A 70 2.42 14.65 21.29
N TRP A 71 1.68 13.56 21.28
CA TRP A 71 0.48 13.40 22.12
C TRP A 71 0.78 13.45 23.61
N ALA A 72 1.88 12.84 24.05
CA ALA A 72 2.31 12.88 25.45
C ALA A 72 2.68 14.31 25.91
N HIS A 73 3.18 15.15 24.99
CA HIS A 73 3.51 16.54 25.27
C HIS A 73 2.36 17.52 24.98
N GLY A 74 1.15 17.00 24.77
CA GLY A 74 -0.06 17.81 24.57
C GLY A 74 -0.15 18.52 23.21
N VAL A 75 0.76 18.20 22.28
CA VAL A 75 0.73 18.81 20.94
C VAL A 75 -0.49 18.28 20.18
N THR A 76 -1.31 19.21 19.72
CA THR A 76 -2.40 18.94 18.77
C THR A 76 -2.33 20.01 17.69
N ILE A 77 -2.17 19.58 16.45
CA ILE A 77 -2.10 20.48 15.30
C ILE A 77 -3.47 20.41 14.62
N ALA A 78 -4.17 21.56 14.58
CA ALA A 78 -5.50 21.64 13.97
C ALA A 78 -5.43 21.42 12.45
N ASP A 79 -4.34 21.91 11.83
CA ASP A 79 -4.01 21.70 10.41
C ASP A 79 -2.60 21.10 10.33
N PRO A 80 -2.49 19.76 10.36
CA PRO A 80 -1.19 19.11 10.37
C PRO A 80 -0.47 19.29 9.04
N PRO A 81 0.87 19.49 9.06
CA PRO A 81 1.67 19.59 7.85
C PRO A 81 1.56 18.30 7.00
N LEU A 82 1.73 18.43 5.68
CA LEU A 82 1.75 17.29 4.77
C LEU A 82 2.78 16.25 5.20
N GLY A 83 2.41 14.99 5.17
CA GLY A 83 3.22 13.86 5.57
C GLY A 83 3.36 13.64 7.08
N SER A 84 2.77 14.49 7.95
CA SER A 84 2.72 14.26 9.40
C SER A 84 1.58 13.30 9.79
N GLY A 85 1.73 12.61 10.93
CA GLY A 85 0.71 11.70 11.43
C GLY A 85 -0.51 12.43 12.01
N ILE A 86 -1.70 11.90 11.74
CA ILE A 86 -2.99 12.44 12.23
C ILE A 86 -3.59 11.53 13.29
N ALA A 87 -3.71 10.25 12.99
CA ALA A 87 -4.37 9.25 13.82
C ALA A 87 -3.80 7.86 13.55
N ILE A 88 -4.01 6.91 14.47
CA ILE A 88 -3.66 5.51 14.24
C ILE A 88 -4.94 4.74 13.88
N LEU A 89 -4.95 4.18 12.69
CA LEU A 89 -6.03 3.37 12.14
C LEU A 89 -5.92 1.92 12.60
N ARG A 90 -7.01 1.34 13.10
CA ARG A 90 -7.13 -0.07 13.44
C ARG A 90 -8.40 -0.63 12.83
N ILE A 91 -8.29 -1.77 12.16
CA ILE A 91 -9.42 -2.46 11.54
C ILE A 91 -9.43 -3.92 12.03
N PRO A 92 -10.31 -4.27 12.98
CA PRO A 92 -10.38 -5.62 13.56
C PRO A 92 -10.49 -6.74 12.53
N ARG A 93 -11.27 -6.54 11.48
CA ARG A 93 -11.40 -7.53 10.40
C ARG A 93 -10.11 -7.86 9.69
N PHE A 94 -9.10 -6.99 9.73
CA PHE A 94 -7.78 -7.23 9.09
C PHE A 94 -6.79 -7.92 10.04
N GLY A 95 -7.19 -8.10 11.28
CA GLY A 95 -6.44 -8.83 12.29
C GLY A 95 -5.96 -7.96 13.46
N PRO A 96 -5.58 -8.60 14.58
CA PRO A 96 -5.30 -7.90 15.84
C PRO A 96 -4.01 -7.07 15.84
N LYS A 97 -3.15 -7.27 14.84
CA LYS A 97 -1.90 -6.51 14.67
C LYS A 97 -2.02 -5.39 13.64
N TYR A 98 -3.20 -5.24 13.00
CA TYR A 98 -3.39 -4.21 11.98
C TYR A 98 -3.40 -2.84 12.63
N ALA A 99 -2.40 -2.03 12.30
CA ALA A 99 -2.27 -0.67 12.77
C ALA A 99 -1.44 0.14 11.75
N PHE A 100 -1.98 1.28 11.32
CA PHE A 100 -1.30 2.23 10.44
C PHE A 100 -1.52 3.65 10.91
N VAL A 101 -0.48 4.48 10.89
CA VAL A 101 -0.65 5.93 11.02
C VAL A 101 -1.23 6.46 9.72
N ILE A 102 -2.33 7.20 9.83
CA ILE A 102 -2.84 8.02 8.74
C ILE A 102 -2.03 9.31 8.72
N VAL A 103 -1.47 9.65 7.55
CA VAL A 103 -0.70 10.88 7.35
C VAL A 103 -1.54 11.96 6.68
N GLN A 104 -1.16 13.22 6.82
CA GLN A 104 -1.77 14.32 6.09
C GLN A 104 -1.27 14.32 4.65
N GLY A 105 -2.18 14.36 3.66
CA GLY A 105 -1.87 14.42 2.24
C GLY A 105 -2.04 13.09 1.51
N THR A 106 -2.21 13.18 0.20
CA THR A 106 -2.45 12.04 -0.70
C THR A 106 -1.50 12.05 -1.91
N SER A 107 -0.41 12.84 -1.84
CA SER A 107 0.63 12.77 -2.84
C SER A 107 1.32 11.40 -2.82
N THR A 108 2.03 11.04 -3.88
CA THR A 108 2.82 9.81 -3.91
C THR A 108 3.77 9.72 -2.73
N ALA A 109 4.42 10.83 -2.36
CA ALA A 109 5.35 10.91 -1.23
C ALA A 109 4.67 10.66 0.12
N ASP A 110 3.41 11.09 0.29
CA ASP A 110 2.62 10.84 1.50
C ASP A 110 2.15 9.39 1.57
N LEU A 111 1.60 8.88 0.47
CA LEU A 111 1.05 7.52 0.40
C LEU A 111 2.12 6.42 0.51
N ILE A 112 3.37 6.70 0.17
CA ILE A 112 4.51 5.80 0.46
C ILE A 112 4.65 5.56 1.96
N LYS A 113 4.37 6.57 2.80
CA LYS A 113 4.49 6.47 4.25
C LYS A 113 3.32 5.70 4.88
N GLY A 114 2.13 5.73 4.30
CA GLY A 114 0.93 5.07 4.83
C GLY A 114 -0.38 5.54 4.20
N PRO A 115 -1.55 5.21 4.79
CA PRO A 115 -2.81 5.81 4.38
C PRO A 115 -2.76 7.32 4.52
N GLY A 116 -3.28 8.06 3.53
CA GLY A 116 -3.20 9.51 3.46
C GLY A 116 -4.58 10.16 3.52
N HIS A 117 -4.74 11.17 4.37
CA HIS A 117 -5.94 12.00 4.45
C HIS A 117 -6.02 12.96 3.27
N TYR A 118 -7.18 13.06 2.65
CA TYR A 118 -7.44 14.03 1.58
C TYR A 118 -7.46 15.45 2.18
N PRO A 119 -6.51 16.34 1.81
CA PRO A 119 -6.53 17.72 2.29
C PRO A 119 -7.85 18.43 1.98
N GLY A 120 -8.33 19.22 2.93
CA GLY A 120 -9.61 19.94 2.78
C GLY A 120 -10.85 19.13 3.14
N THR A 121 -10.72 17.82 3.42
CA THR A 121 -11.83 17.04 3.99
C THR A 121 -11.85 17.12 5.52
N ALA A 122 -12.91 16.65 6.18
CA ALA A 122 -13.04 16.74 7.63
C ALA A 122 -11.91 15.98 8.36
N MET A 123 -11.54 16.43 9.56
CA MET A 123 -10.60 15.72 10.43
C MET A 123 -11.31 14.60 11.21
N PRO A 124 -10.58 13.64 11.81
CA PRO A 124 -11.18 12.53 12.56
C PRO A 124 -12.20 12.99 13.61
N GLY A 125 -13.41 12.48 13.51
CA GLY A 125 -14.50 12.80 14.45
C GLY A 125 -15.21 14.14 14.22
N GLN A 126 -14.79 14.93 13.26
CA GLN A 126 -15.52 16.16 12.87
C GLN A 126 -16.76 15.82 12.02
N VAL A 127 -17.69 16.74 11.97
CA VAL A 127 -18.82 16.69 11.04
C VAL A 127 -18.30 16.86 9.62
N GLY A 128 -18.82 16.08 8.69
CA GLY A 128 -18.34 15.95 7.33
C GLY A 128 -17.70 14.59 7.09
N ASN A 129 -16.90 14.47 6.05
CA ASN A 129 -16.29 13.23 5.60
C ASN A 129 -14.77 13.25 5.81
N PHE A 130 -14.26 12.44 6.70
CA PHE A 130 -12.84 12.18 6.86
C PHE A 130 -12.41 11.17 5.79
N ALA A 131 -11.95 11.68 4.64
CA ALA A 131 -11.58 10.83 3.51
C ALA A 131 -10.11 10.43 3.55
N VAL A 132 -9.82 9.16 3.28
CA VAL A 132 -8.48 8.57 3.39
C VAL A 132 -8.20 7.67 2.18
N ALA A 133 -7.12 7.96 1.46
CA ALA A 133 -6.59 7.11 0.40
C ALA A 133 -5.57 6.11 0.95
N GLY A 134 -5.42 4.96 0.30
CA GLY A 134 -4.36 4.02 0.64
C GLY A 134 -4.03 3.04 -0.46
N HIS A 135 -2.77 2.63 -0.52
CA HIS A 135 -2.31 1.64 -1.48
C HIS A 135 -2.96 0.27 -1.26
N ARG A 136 -3.27 -0.42 -2.37
CA ARG A 136 -3.86 -1.75 -2.33
C ARG A 136 -2.82 -2.87 -2.37
N THR A 137 -1.71 -2.67 -3.06
CA THR A 137 -0.73 -3.73 -3.36
C THR A 137 0.73 -3.35 -3.12
N THR A 138 1.02 -2.06 -2.91
CA THR A 138 2.37 -1.54 -2.68
C THR A 138 2.49 -0.89 -1.30
N TYR A 139 3.72 -0.60 -0.85
CA TYR A 139 4.03 0.16 0.37
C TYR A 139 3.26 -0.34 1.60
N LEU A 140 3.54 -1.61 2.00
CA LEU A 140 2.83 -2.36 3.05
C LEU A 140 1.32 -2.55 2.79
N HIS A 141 0.82 -2.14 1.64
CA HIS A 141 -0.54 -2.37 1.14
C HIS A 141 -1.63 -2.27 2.23
N PRO A 142 -1.75 -1.09 2.89
CA PRO A 142 -2.67 -0.92 4.02
C PRO A 142 -4.11 -1.32 3.70
N PHE A 143 -4.55 -1.10 2.46
CA PHE A 143 -5.90 -1.45 2.02
C PHE A 143 -6.00 -2.70 1.15
N TYR A 144 -5.03 -3.64 1.28
CA TYR A 144 -5.06 -4.91 0.53
C TYR A 144 -6.38 -5.66 0.71
N SER A 145 -6.89 -5.72 1.94
CA SER A 145 -8.09 -6.46 2.33
C SER A 145 -9.36 -5.60 2.41
N ILE A 146 -9.36 -4.37 1.87
CA ILE A 146 -10.51 -3.44 1.97
C ILE A 146 -11.83 -4.05 1.46
N ASN A 147 -11.77 -4.89 0.44
CA ASN A 147 -12.93 -5.63 -0.10
C ASN A 147 -13.51 -6.68 0.85
N ARG A 148 -12.88 -6.94 2.00
CA ARG A 148 -13.40 -7.85 3.03
C ARG A 148 -14.28 -7.13 4.04
N LEU A 149 -14.27 -5.80 4.07
CA LEU A 149 -15.13 -5.01 4.92
C LEU A 149 -16.59 -5.21 4.55
N ARG A 150 -17.44 -5.33 5.56
CA ARG A 150 -18.89 -5.55 5.44
C ARG A 150 -19.62 -4.57 6.32
N SER A 151 -20.87 -4.30 6.01
CA SER A 151 -21.76 -3.54 6.88
C SER A 151 -21.74 -4.14 8.30
N GLY A 152 -21.64 -3.27 9.30
CA GLY A 152 -21.49 -3.61 10.70
C GLY A 152 -20.05 -3.78 11.20
N ASP A 153 -19.04 -3.80 10.32
CA ASP A 153 -17.65 -3.92 10.75
C ASP A 153 -17.16 -2.63 11.43
N PRO A 154 -16.47 -2.73 12.56
CA PRO A 154 -15.89 -1.57 13.22
C PRO A 154 -14.55 -1.17 12.59
N ILE A 155 -14.33 0.12 12.49
CA ILE A 155 -13.07 0.78 12.19
C ILE A 155 -12.76 1.73 13.33
N VAL A 156 -11.59 1.60 13.94
CA VAL A 156 -11.22 2.41 15.11
C VAL A 156 -10.08 3.35 14.76
N LEU A 157 -10.26 4.63 15.05
CA LEU A 157 -9.20 5.63 14.99
C LEU A 157 -8.78 5.99 16.42
N GLU A 158 -7.49 5.84 16.68
CA GLU A 158 -6.85 6.33 17.89
C GLU A 158 -6.37 7.76 17.62
N THR A 159 -6.89 8.73 18.35
CA THR A 159 -6.42 10.11 18.36
C THR A 159 -5.68 10.43 19.66
N ARG A 160 -5.22 11.64 19.84
CA ARG A 160 -4.52 12.03 21.08
C ARG A 160 -5.34 11.76 22.33
N THR A 161 -6.63 12.10 22.35
CA THR A 161 -7.47 12.09 23.55
C THR A 161 -8.62 11.08 23.48
N ARG A 162 -8.95 10.58 22.31
CA ARG A 162 -10.15 9.80 22.08
C ARG A 162 -9.91 8.56 21.24
N TRP A 163 -10.74 7.58 21.46
CA TRP A 163 -11.04 6.50 20.55
C TRP A 163 -12.30 6.87 19.77
N LEU A 164 -12.23 6.78 18.45
CA LEU A 164 -13.35 7.02 17.55
C LEU A 164 -13.66 5.69 16.86
N THR A 165 -14.85 5.17 17.09
CA THR A 165 -15.30 3.93 16.43
C THR A 165 -16.31 4.30 15.35
N TYR A 166 -15.95 3.98 14.13
CA TYR A 166 -16.81 4.07 12.96
C TYR A 166 -17.34 2.70 12.61
N THR A 167 -18.57 2.59 12.20
CA THR A 167 -19.20 1.35 11.73
C THR A 167 -19.40 1.46 10.22
N VAL A 168 -18.93 0.44 9.50
CA VAL A 168 -19.12 0.34 8.04
C VAL A 168 -20.60 0.22 7.73
N GLU A 169 -21.16 1.20 7.03
CA GLU A 169 -22.59 1.21 6.63
C GLU A 169 -22.87 2.17 5.49
N ASN A 170 -24.06 2.06 4.89
CA ASN A 170 -24.53 3.01 3.89
C ASN A 170 -24.70 4.38 4.54
N ILE A 171 -24.45 5.45 3.80
CA ILE A 171 -24.59 6.81 4.32
C ILE A 171 -26.06 7.24 4.17
N PRO A 172 -26.80 7.40 5.29
CA PRO A 172 -28.22 7.78 5.25
C PRO A 172 -28.43 9.11 4.56
N GLY A 173 -29.48 9.20 3.74
CA GLY A 173 -29.82 10.42 2.99
C GLY A 173 -28.99 10.65 1.74
N THR A 174 -28.14 9.70 1.36
CA THR A 174 -27.33 9.73 0.13
C THR A 174 -27.51 8.45 -0.68
N THR A 175 -26.88 8.38 -1.86
CA THR A 175 -26.78 7.16 -2.66
C THR A 175 -25.54 6.32 -2.31
N ALA A 176 -24.64 6.85 -1.48
CA ALA A 176 -23.40 6.22 -1.07
C ALA A 176 -23.63 4.91 -0.31
N ARG A 177 -23.17 3.82 -0.87
CA ARG A 177 -23.23 2.48 -0.26
C ARG A 177 -21.99 2.24 0.60
N TYR A 178 -22.14 1.37 1.59
CA TYR A 178 -21.01 1.01 2.47
C TYR A 178 -19.76 0.53 1.70
N SER A 179 -19.95 -0.03 0.50
CA SER A 179 -18.86 -0.39 -0.41
C SER A 179 -19.33 -0.28 -1.85
N GLU A 180 -18.54 0.39 -2.66
CA GLU A 180 -18.83 0.61 -4.08
C GLU A 180 -17.54 0.69 -4.90
N ILE A 181 -17.70 0.58 -6.22
CA ILE A 181 -16.60 0.68 -7.19
C ILE A 181 -16.91 1.83 -8.13
N VAL A 182 -16.00 2.79 -8.17
CA VAL A 182 -16.18 4.02 -8.92
C VAL A 182 -15.03 4.29 -9.89
N SER A 183 -15.20 5.26 -10.78
CA SER A 183 -14.12 5.79 -11.62
C SER A 183 -13.03 6.47 -10.78
N PRO A 184 -11.75 6.45 -11.19
CA PRO A 184 -10.70 7.23 -10.54
C PRO A 184 -10.94 8.74 -10.52
N SER A 185 -11.74 9.25 -11.45
CA SER A 185 -12.12 10.66 -11.54
C SER A 185 -13.32 11.05 -10.67
N ASP A 186 -13.96 10.08 -10.04
CA ASP A 186 -15.11 10.33 -9.17
C ASP A 186 -14.64 10.79 -7.80
N ILE A 187 -14.51 12.10 -7.64
CA ILE A 187 -14.09 12.75 -6.39
C ILE A 187 -15.24 12.98 -5.44
N ALA A 188 -16.49 12.82 -5.89
CA ALA A 188 -17.70 13.08 -5.08
C ALA A 188 -17.77 12.14 -3.87
N VAL A 189 -17.16 10.97 -3.94
CA VAL A 189 -17.02 10.03 -2.81
C VAL A 189 -16.31 10.63 -1.59
N ALA A 190 -15.48 11.67 -1.80
CA ALA A 190 -14.72 12.35 -0.75
C ALA A 190 -15.37 13.66 -0.28
N TYR A 191 -16.45 14.10 -0.89
CA TYR A 191 -17.15 15.32 -0.45
C TYR A 191 -17.69 15.19 0.97
N ALA A 192 -17.99 16.32 1.61
CA ALA A 192 -18.56 16.35 2.95
C ALA A 192 -19.87 15.54 3.07
N VAL A 193 -20.64 15.50 1.99
CA VAL A 193 -21.76 14.59 1.75
C VAL A 193 -21.40 13.74 0.53
N PRO A 194 -21.03 12.47 0.69
CA PRO A 194 -20.61 11.62 -0.42
C PRO A 194 -21.69 11.47 -1.49
N ASP A 195 -21.27 11.31 -2.75
CA ASP A 195 -22.11 11.07 -3.93
C ASP A 195 -23.13 12.16 -4.24
N GLN A 196 -22.92 13.36 -3.72
CA GLN A 196 -23.71 14.52 -4.11
C GLN A 196 -23.02 15.28 -5.25
N SER A 197 -23.81 15.85 -6.15
CA SER A 197 -23.32 16.66 -7.26
C SER A 197 -22.77 18.02 -6.82
N ASP A 198 -23.24 18.53 -5.69
CA ASP A 198 -22.84 19.82 -5.13
C ASP A 198 -21.76 19.62 -4.04
N PRO A 199 -20.51 19.99 -4.32
CA PRO A 199 -19.42 19.86 -3.35
C PRO A 199 -19.54 20.84 -2.17
N SER A 200 -20.37 21.87 -2.26
CA SER A 200 -20.56 22.88 -1.21
C SER A 200 -21.54 22.47 -0.12
N LEU A 201 -22.25 21.34 -0.29
CA LEU A 201 -23.19 20.85 0.71
C LEU A 201 -22.47 20.56 2.03
N ALA A 202 -22.92 21.23 3.09
CA ALA A 202 -22.40 20.98 4.42
C ALA A 202 -22.84 19.61 4.93
N GLY A 203 -21.90 18.81 5.40
CA GLY A 203 -22.19 17.55 6.05
C GLY A 203 -22.91 17.75 7.38
N THR A 204 -23.81 16.85 7.73
CA THR A 204 -24.46 16.78 9.06
C THR A 204 -24.00 15.56 9.86
N GLN A 205 -23.37 14.61 9.18
CA GLN A 205 -22.90 13.35 9.75
C GLN A 205 -21.37 13.37 9.93
N ARG A 206 -20.85 12.42 10.68
CA ARG A 206 -19.40 12.20 10.83
C ARG A 206 -19.02 10.92 10.10
N ILE A 207 -18.56 11.11 8.88
CA ILE A 207 -18.31 10.04 7.92
C ILE A 207 -16.80 9.75 7.87
N LEU A 208 -16.44 8.49 7.65
CA LEU A 208 -15.13 8.03 7.26
C LEU A 208 -15.25 7.36 5.91
N THR A 209 -14.45 7.79 4.95
CA THR A 209 -14.39 7.18 3.61
C THR A 209 -12.99 6.67 3.32
N PHE A 210 -12.87 5.42 2.94
CA PHE A 210 -11.64 4.85 2.40
C PHE A 210 -11.70 4.73 0.89
N THR A 211 -10.62 5.08 0.20
CA THR A 211 -10.44 4.85 -1.23
C THR A 211 -9.17 4.06 -1.51
N SER A 212 -9.25 3.11 -2.43
CA SER A 212 -8.10 2.33 -2.87
C SER A 212 -8.22 1.88 -4.33
N CYS A 213 -7.11 1.51 -4.95
CA CYS A 213 -7.11 1.00 -6.32
C CYS A 213 -7.94 -0.29 -6.47
N ASN A 214 -8.63 -0.45 -7.61
CA ASN A 214 -9.39 -1.64 -7.95
C ASN A 214 -9.31 -1.92 -9.48
N PRO A 215 -9.27 -3.20 -9.91
CA PRO A 215 -8.97 -4.39 -9.10
C PRO A 215 -7.53 -4.36 -8.54
N ARG A 216 -7.17 -5.38 -7.74
CA ARG A 216 -5.76 -5.51 -7.28
C ARG A 216 -4.81 -5.52 -8.46
N TYR A 217 -3.66 -4.89 -8.32
CA TYR A 217 -2.63 -4.73 -9.36
C TYR A 217 -3.07 -3.85 -10.56
N SER A 218 -4.19 -3.13 -10.42
CA SER A 218 -4.68 -2.20 -11.43
C SER A 218 -5.19 -0.92 -10.77
N ALA A 219 -5.06 0.20 -11.48
CA ALA A 219 -5.59 1.50 -11.06
C ALA A 219 -6.81 1.93 -11.91
N ALA A 220 -7.42 0.98 -12.64
CA ALA A 220 -8.52 1.27 -13.56
C ALA A 220 -9.77 1.83 -12.85
N GLN A 221 -9.98 1.45 -11.59
CA GLN A 221 -11.11 1.86 -10.78
C GLN A 221 -10.65 2.17 -9.34
N ARG A 222 -11.59 2.65 -8.53
CA ARG A 222 -11.43 2.75 -7.07
C ARG A 222 -12.48 1.90 -6.38
N ILE A 223 -12.04 1.16 -5.35
CA ILE A 223 -12.94 0.62 -4.34
C ILE A 223 -13.05 1.64 -3.23
N VAL A 224 -14.28 1.95 -2.86
CA VAL A 224 -14.63 2.89 -1.81
C VAL A 224 -15.32 2.14 -0.69
N VAL A 225 -15.06 2.53 0.56
CA VAL A 225 -15.79 2.02 1.73
C VAL A 225 -16.14 3.20 2.62
N HIS A 226 -17.41 3.29 2.98
CA HIS A 226 -17.97 4.30 3.86
C HIS A 226 -18.29 3.73 5.24
N ALA A 227 -18.13 4.56 6.27
CA ALA A 227 -18.48 4.23 7.64
C ALA A 227 -18.97 5.49 8.38
N LEU A 228 -19.84 5.31 9.35
CA LEU A 228 -20.35 6.37 10.22
C LEU A 228 -19.77 6.28 11.62
N LEU A 229 -19.49 7.43 12.25
CA LEU A 229 -19.06 7.48 13.64
C LEU A 229 -20.21 7.02 14.54
N THR A 230 -20.04 5.90 15.22
CA THR A 230 -21.04 5.30 16.11
C THR A 230 -20.68 5.42 17.58
N ASP A 231 -19.38 5.59 17.90
CA ASP A 231 -18.93 5.80 19.28
C ASP A 231 -17.70 6.69 19.36
N SER A 232 -17.60 7.45 20.44
CA SER A 232 -16.47 8.33 20.71
C SER A 232 -16.20 8.38 22.22
N ALA A 233 -15.18 7.67 22.67
CA ALA A 233 -14.81 7.55 24.08
C ALA A 233 -13.46 8.23 24.38
N PRO A 234 -13.26 8.82 25.56
CA PRO A 234 -11.95 9.30 25.97
C PRO A 234 -10.98 8.10 26.17
N LYS A 235 -9.71 8.31 25.90
CA LYS A 235 -8.71 7.24 26.09
C LYS A 235 -8.60 6.76 27.54
N SER A 236 -8.92 7.62 28.50
CA SER A 236 -9.00 7.27 29.94
C SER A 236 -10.07 6.23 30.26
N ALA A 237 -11.07 6.04 29.40
CA ALA A 237 -12.10 5.00 29.58
C ALA A 237 -11.60 3.58 29.19
N GLY A 238 -10.36 3.46 28.71
CA GLY A 238 -9.78 2.21 28.25
C GLY A 238 -10.05 1.93 26.78
N LEU A 239 -9.80 0.68 26.36
CA LEU A 239 -9.99 0.27 24.97
C LEU A 239 -11.47 0.13 24.61
N PRO A 240 -11.88 0.57 23.40
CA PRO A 240 -13.22 0.31 22.93
C PRO A 240 -13.48 -1.18 22.73
N LYS A 241 -14.73 -1.61 22.87
CA LYS A 241 -15.14 -3.02 22.71
C LYS A 241 -14.69 -3.63 21.39
N ALA A 242 -14.68 -2.82 20.32
CA ALA A 242 -14.22 -3.22 19.00
C ALA A 242 -12.76 -3.70 18.98
N LEU A 243 -11.94 -3.30 19.97
CA LEU A 243 -10.54 -3.68 20.12
C LEU A 243 -10.34 -4.68 21.27
N ALA A 244 -11.38 -5.35 21.74
CA ALA A 244 -11.26 -6.40 22.75
C ALA A 244 -10.31 -7.50 22.23
N GLY A 245 -9.28 -7.83 23.00
CA GLY A 245 -8.24 -8.79 22.61
C GLY A 245 -7.08 -8.22 21.79
N TYR A 246 -7.10 -6.93 21.45
CA TYR A 246 -5.93 -6.27 20.87
C TYR A 246 -4.83 -6.09 21.90
N GLN A 247 -3.61 -6.53 21.57
CA GLN A 247 -2.41 -6.17 22.31
C GLN A 247 -1.81 -4.92 21.69
N LEU A 248 -2.06 -3.76 22.28
CA LEU A 248 -1.42 -2.52 21.87
C LEU A 248 0.05 -2.60 22.30
N LYS A 249 0.97 -2.96 21.38
CA LYS A 249 2.40 -2.85 21.67
C LYS A 249 2.75 -1.38 21.90
N GLY A 250 3.23 -1.07 23.11
CA GLY A 250 3.75 0.24 23.48
C GLY A 250 2.65 1.26 23.84
N ALA A 251 1.67 0.88 24.65
CA ALA A 251 0.85 1.82 25.41
C ALA A 251 1.66 2.34 26.59
#